data_f943b7a10081f10448e3ea61c0410f3b
#
_entry.id   f943b7a10081f10448e3ea61c0410f3b
#
_cell.length_a   1.000
_cell.length_b   1.000
_cell.length_c   1.000
_cell.angle_alpha   90.00
_cell.angle_beta   90.00
_cell.angle_gamma   90.00
#
_symmetry.space_group_name_H-M   'P 1'
#
loop_
_entity.id
_entity.type
_entity.pdbx_description
1 polymer ?
#
loop_
_entity_poly.entity_id
_entity_poly.type
_entity_poly.pdbx_seq_one_letter_code
_entity_poly.pdbx_strand_id
1 'polypeptide(L)'
;DGNKALLGYAWSGNWYFHISKQGRILVGQTKKMFTKMLEPKQELKTPSVLIAFCNKEEKRSLVSHLHQFLKKYWIPNNSASRELMVEWNHWWTYEDVEINEEVFLRNVDVAHELGIELCTLDAGWYGDTKTHWSKQQGDWKLVNKEKFPNGLRYLADYVHDRGMKFGIWLEPEALGFYSKLRKDNQVIEALIDGNAYESPYICLGNPDGARLIYQFITDLVEKTNADFIKLDFNLDPEYGCNRIDHGHGQGDGLFQHYREYYRILDAVRERFPNLIIENCASGG
;
A
#
# COMPACT_ATOMS: atom_id res chain seq x y z
N ASP A 1 8.59 10.98 -37.59
CA ASP A 1 8.81 12.42 -37.51
C ASP A 1 9.57 12.82 -36.23
N GLY A 2 9.79 11.90 -35.29
CA GLY A 2 10.57 12.09 -34.06
C GLY A 2 9.82 12.71 -32.90
N ASN A 3 8.52 12.96 -33.00
CA ASN A 3 7.68 13.33 -31.87
C ASN A 3 7.52 12.13 -30.92
N LYS A 4 7.39 12.42 -29.64
CA LYS A 4 7.25 11.43 -28.58
C LYS A 4 5.94 11.63 -27.84
N ALA A 5 5.34 10.53 -27.40
CA ALA A 5 4.18 10.54 -26.53
C ALA A 5 4.44 9.65 -25.32
N LEU A 6 3.92 10.04 -24.16
CA LEU A 6 3.85 9.23 -22.97
C LEU A 6 2.38 8.99 -22.64
N LEU A 7 2.06 7.76 -22.34
CA LEU A 7 0.72 7.35 -21.93
C LEU A 7 0.83 6.72 -20.54
N GLY A 8 -0.04 7.14 -19.63
CA GLY A 8 -0.17 6.60 -18.29
C GLY A 8 -1.63 6.22 -18.02
N TYR A 9 -1.82 5.14 -17.31
CA TYR A 9 -3.13 4.69 -16.86
C TYR A 9 -3.17 4.73 -15.32
N ALA A 10 -4.06 5.55 -14.78
CA ALA A 10 -4.15 5.80 -13.33
C ALA A 10 -4.88 4.65 -12.62
N TRP A 11 -4.23 3.51 -12.56
CA TRP A 11 -4.79 2.29 -12.01
C TRP A 11 -3.71 1.38 -11.44
N SER A 12 -3.90 0.86 -10.24
CA SER A 12 -2.95 -0.05 -9.56
C SER A 12 -3.23 -1.53 -9.78
N GLY A 13 -4.42 -1.88 -10.27
CA GLY A 13 -4.77 -3.26 -10.60
C GLY A 13 -4.32 -3.67 -11.99
N ASN A 14 -4.69 -4.86 -12.41
CA ASN A 14 -4.33 -5.39 -13.73
C ASN A 14 -4.93 -4.56 -14.87
N TRP A 15 -4.11 -4.18 -15.84
CA TRP A 15 -4.52 -3.41 -17.00
C TRP A 15 -3.73 -3.84 -18.23
N TYR A 16 -4.19 -3.45 -19.40
CA TYR A 16 -3.50 -3.71 -20.66
C TYR A 16 -3.32 -2.45 -21.48
N PHE A 17 -2.30 -2.48 -22.30
CA PHE A 17 -1.97 -1.48 -23.30
C PHE A 17 -1.71 -2.15 -24.63
N HIS A 18 -2.37 -1.71 -25.69
CA HIS A 18 -2.20 -2.26 -27.03
C HIS A 18 -2.08 -1.16 -28.07
N ILE A 19 -1.05 -1.24 -28.90
CA ILE A 19 -0.87 -0.37 -30.06
C ILE A 19 -1.02 -1.23 -31.31
N SER A 20 -2.02 -0.93 -32.14
CA SER A 20 -2.19 -1.59 -33.45
C SER A 20 -1.21 -1.06 -34.51
N LYS A 21 -1.01 -1.83 -35.57
CA LYS A 21 -0.21 -1.40 -36.73
C LYS A 21 -0.76 -0.13 -37.41
N GLN A 22 -2.04 0.15 -37.24
CA GLN A 22 -2.71 1.34 -37.77
C GLN A 22 -2.61 2.56 -36.82
N GLY A 23 -1.84 2.47 -35.75
CA GLY A 23 -1.67 3.54 -34.76
C GLY A 23 -2.83 3.70 -33.77
N ARG A 24 -3.79 2.76 -33.74
CA ARG A 24 -4.84 2.77 -32.69
C ARG A 24 -4.25 2.34 -31.37
N ILE A 25 -4.50 3.13 -30.34
CA ILE A 25 -4.09 2.87 -28.96
C ILE A 25 -5.32 2.45 -28.17
N LEU A 26 -5.24 1.32 -27.51
CA LEU A 26 -6.23 0.82 -26.57
C LEU A 26 -5.57 0.66 -25.22
N VAL A 27 -6.20 1.21 -24.20
CA VAL A 27 -5.80 1.05 -22.79
C VAL A 27 -7.05 0.76 -21.98
N GLY A 28 -6.94 -0.10 -21.01
CA GLY A 28 -8.07 -0.45 -20.17
C GLY A 28 -7.71 -1.50 -19.14
N GLN A 29 -8.68 -1.85 -18.36
CA GLN A 29 -8.55 -2.96 -17.42
C GLN A 29 -8.43 -4.28 -18.16
N THR A 30 -7.85 -5.28 -17.49
CA THR A 30 -7.70 -6.61 -18.09
C THR A 30 -9.02 -7.12 -18.68
N LYS A 31 -8.93 -7.70 -19.89
CA LYS A 31 -10.10 -8.35 -20.51
C LYS A 31 -10.48 -9.67 -19.83
N LYS A 32 -9.52 -10.24 -19.13
CA LYS A 32 -9.71 -11.52 -18.44
C LYS A 32 -10.32 -11.21 -17.07
N MET A 33 -11.46 -11.84 -16.78
CA MET A 33 -12.14 -11.74 -15.48
C MET A 33 -12.63 -10.33 -15.09
N PHE A 34 -12.78 -9.40 -16.04
CA PHE A 34 -13.44 -8.13 -15.75
C PHE A 34 -14.77 -8.03 -16.48
N THR A 35 -15.85 -8.05 -15.72
CA THR A 35 -17.22 -7.81 -16.19
C THR A 35 -17.98 -7.02 -15.13
N LYS A 36 -18.48 -5.86 -15.50
CA LYS A 36 -19.33 -5.03 -14.65
C LYS A 36 -20.75 -4.96 -15.20
N MET A 37 -21.71 -5.44 -14.41
CA MET A 37 -23.11 -5.20 -14.70
C MET A 37 -23.48 -3.77 -14.31
N LEU A 38 -24.12 -3.04 -15.22
CA LEU A 38 -24.65 -1.70 -14.96
C LEU A 38 -26.17 -1.74 -15.00
N GLU A 39 -26.78 -1.29 -13.94
CA GLU A 39 -28.22 -1.08 -13.89
C GLU A 39 -28.62 0.15 -14.72
N PRO A 40 -29.90 0.26 -15.16
CA PRO A 40 -30.38 1.43 -15.88
C PRO A 40 -30.06 2.73 -15.13
N LYS A 41 -29.47 3.70 -15.82
CA LYS A 41 -28.99 5.00 -15.31
C LYS A 41 -27.75 4.93 -14.38
N GLN A 42 -27.16 3.76 -14.18
CA GLN A 42 -25.89 3.63 -13.47
C GLN A 42 -24.72 3.99 -14.38
N GLU A 43 -23.75 4.71 -13.85
CA GLU A 43 -22.54 5.13 -14.55
C GLU A 43 -21.32 4.37 -14.03
N LEU A 44 -20.42 4.00 -14.94
CA LEU A 44 -19.11 3.49 -14.61
C LEU A 44 -18.05 4.56 -14.90
N LYS A 45 -17.43 5.08 -13.85
CA LYS A 45 -16.25 5.94 -13.99
C LYS A 45 -15.01 5.06 -14.17
N THR A 46 -14.40 5.12 -15.34
CA THR A 46 -13.15 4.43 -15.64
C THR A 46 -11.97 5.16 -14.99
N PRO A 47 -10.84 4.46 -14.72
CA PRO A 47 -9.60 5.11 -14.38
C PRO A 47 -9.16 6.13 -15.42
N SER A 48 -8.46 7.18 -14.98
CA SER A 48 -8.01 8.26 -15.84
C SER A 48 -6.84 7.82 -16.72
N VAL A 49 -6.80 8.33 -17.96
CA VAL A 49 -5.66 8.18 -18.87
C VAL A 49 -4.90 9.50 -18.93
N LEU A 50 -3.60 9.45 -18.70
CA LEU A 50 -2.68 10.57 -18.87
C LEU A 50 -2.05 10.48 -20.26
N ILE A 51 -2.06 11.57 -20.98
CA ILE A 51 -1.38 11.67 -22.28
C ILE A 51 -0.51 12.91 -22.27
N ALA A 52 0.79 12.74 -22.49
CA ALA A 52 1.73 13.83 -22.67
C ALA A 52 2.43 13.71 -24.02
N PHE A 53 2.64 14.84 -24.67
CA PHE A 53 3.34 14.92 -25.95
C PHE A 53 4.54 15.87 -25.80
N CYS A 54 5.64 15.54 -26.48
CA CYS A 54 6.70 16.51 -26.73
C CYS A 54 7.15 16.48 -28.17
N ASN A 55 7.57 17.61 -28.68
CA ASN A 55 8.15 17.71 -29.99
C ASN A 55 9.62 17.25 -29.98
N LYS A 56 10.18 17.05 -31.17
CA LYS A 56 11.54 16.57 -31.37
C LYS A 56 12.62 17.50 -30.78
N GLU A 57 12.33 18.79 -30.71
CA GLU A 57 13.28 19.84 -30.29
C GLU A 57 13.30 20.05 -28.79
N GLU A 58 12.38 19.43 -28.05
CA GLU A 58 12.24 19.63 -26.62
C GLU A 58 13.37 18.93 -25.86
N LYS A 59 14.16 19.73 -25.13
CA LYS A 59 15.32 19.25 -24.38
C LYS A 59 14.94 18.44 -23.12
N ARG A 60 13.74 18.68 -22.58
CA ARG A 60 13.25 17.94 -21.40
C ARG A 60 12.68 16.60 -21.81
N SER A 61 12.94 15.59 -21.00
CA SER A 61 12.33 14.28 -21.20
C SER A 61 10.84 14.30 -20.86
N LEU A 62 10.04 13.46 -21.52
CA LEU A 62 8.62 13.26 -21.17
C LEU A 62 8.43 12.85 -19.72
N VAL A 63 9.38 12.10 -19.16
CA VAL A 63 9.39 11.69 -17.76
C VAL A 63 9.49 12.92 -16.84
N SER A 64 10.33 13.90 -17.17
CA SER A 64 10.41 15.16 -16.40
C SER A 64 9.10 15.93 -16.40
N HIS A 65 8.40 15.96 -17.54
CA HIS A 65 7.07 16.58 -17.64
C HIS A 65 6.03 15.84 -16.81
N LEU A 66 6.05 14.51 -16.83
CA LEU A 66 5.18 13.69 -15.99
C LEU A 66 5.45 13.98 -14.50
N HIS A 67 6.70 14.00 -14.07
CA HIS A 67 7.05 14.31 -12.68
C HIS A 67 6.58 15.70 -12.25
N GLN A 68 6.72 16.71 -13.12
CA GLN A 68 6.21 18.06 -12.81
C GLN A 68 4.68 18.08 -12.71
N PHE A 69 4.00 17.37 -13.60
CA PHE A 69 2.54 17.23 -13.55
C PHE A 69 2.09 16.54 -12.26
N LEU A 70 2.70 15.40 -11.92
CA LEU A 70 2.38 14.66 -10.71
C LEU A 70 2.61 15.52 -9.45
N LYS A 71 3.75 16.18 -9.34
CA LYS A 71 4.06 17.08 -8.22
C LYS A 71 3.07 18.23 -8.07
N LYS A 72 2.55 18.75 -9.17
CA LYS A 72 1.66 19.92 -9.17
C LYS A 72 0.19 19.56 -8.92
N TYR A 73 -0.26 18.43 -9.44
CA TYR A 73 -1.70 18.13 -9.54
C TYR A 73 -2.12 16.82 -8.89
N TRP A 74 -1.20 15.92 -8.59
CA TRP A 74 -1.54 14.57 -8.14
C TRP A 74 -1.04 14.24 -6.74
N ILE A 75 0.22 14.61 -6.44
CA ILE A 75 0.80 14.37 -5.12
C ILE A 75 0.11 15.28 -4.10
N PRO A 76 -0.33 14.75 -2.96
CA PRO A 76 -0.92 15.56 -1.90
C PRO A 76 0.00 16.72 -1.51
N ASN A 77 -0.61 17.92 -1.41
CA ASN A 77 0.12 19.15 -1.15
C ASN A 77 0.18 19.43 0.36
N ASN A 78 0.94 18.61 1.10
CA ASN A 78 1.26 18.88 2.50
C ASN A 78 2.77 19.16 2.67
N SER A 79 3.15 19.79 3.78
CA SER A 79 4.56 20.10 4.06
C SER A 79 5.41 18.84 4.18
N ALA A 80 4.88 17.81 4.85
CA ALA A 80 5.57 16.57 5.11
C ALA A 80 5.94 15.80 3.82
N SER A 81 5.06 15.76 2.82
CA SER A 81 5.32 15.06 1.54
C SER A 81 6.30 15.77 0.61
N ARG A 82 6.72 17.00 0.94
CA ARG A 82 7.67 17.78 0.14
C ARG A 82 9.11 17.58 0.58
N GLU A 83 9.33 17.11 1.78
CA GLU A 83 10.64 16.83 2.33
C GLU A 83 11.09 15.42 1.93
N LEU A 84 12.24 15.34 1.26
CA LEU A 84 12.89 14.07 0.97
C LEU A 84 13.80 13.77 2.16
N MET A 85 13.32 12.89 3.05
CA MET A 85 14.06 12.51 4.24
C MET A 85 15.04 11.38 3.95
N VAL A 86 16.18 11.42 4.63
CA VAL A 86 17.09 10.28 4.67
C VAL A 86 16.55 9.28 5.68
N GLU A 87 16.23 8.09 5.20
CA GLU A 87 15.62 7.02 6.00
C GLU A 87 16.62 5.94 6.36
N TRP A 88 16.54 5.43 7.59
CA TRP A 88 17.03 4.12 7.99
C TRP A 88 15.84 3.18 8.17
N ASN A 89 15.90 2.03 7.47
CA ASN A 89 14.94 0.94 7.58
C ASN A 89 15.69 -0.33 7.95
N HIS A 90 15.22 -1.08 8.93
CA HIS A 90 15.93 -2.23 9.47
C HIS A 90 15.95 -3.47 8.57
N TRP A 91 15.02 -3.58 7.62
CA TRP A 91 14.68 -4.82 6.92
C TRP A 91 15.91 -5.54 6.33
N TRP A 92 16.65 -4.88 5.47
CA TRP A 92 17.74 -5.52 4.73
C TRP A 92 18.93 -5.98 5.59
N THR A 93 19.02 -5.51 6.81
CA THR A 93 20.12 -5.87 7.72
C THR A 93 19.71 -6.94 8.72
N TYR A 94 18.49 -6.87 9.24
CA TYR A 94 18.06 -7.67 10.40
C TYR A 94 16.84 -8.55 10.11
N GLU A 95 16.10 -8.26 9.03
CA GLU A 95 14.85 -8.91 8.69
C GLU A 95 13.91 -9.02 9.89
N ASP A 96 12.98 -9.98 9.86
CA ASP A 96 12.09 -10.25 11.00
C ASP A 96 12.76 -11.14 12.06
N VAL A 97 13.90 -11.72 11.79
CA VAL A 97 14.58 -12.69 12.66
C VAL A 97 15.37 -11.98 13.76
N GLU A 98 16.22 -11.05 13.39
CA GLU A 98 17.19 -10.43 14.29
C GLU A 98 16.68 -9.12 14.91
N ILE A 99 15.64 -8.51 14.34
CA ILE A 99 15.10 -7.25 14.86
C ILE A 99 14.40 -7.47 16.21
N ASN A 100 14.74 -6.62 17.15
CA ASN A 100 14.09 -6.50 18.46
C ASN A 100 14.27 -5.08 18.98
N GLU A 101 13.71 -4.80 20.17
CA GLU A 101 13.74 -3.47 20.78
C GLU A 101 15.17 -2.95 20.98
N GLU A 102 16.06 -3.75 21.54
CA GLU A 102 17.47 -3.36 21.80
C GLU A 102 18.19 -3.03 20.47
N VAL A 103 18.06 -3.89 19.48
CA VAL A 103 18.66 -3.67 18.15
C VAL A 103 18.11 -2.40 17.51
N PHE A 104 16.79 -2.19 17.57
CA PHE A 104 16.17 -1.00 17.00
C PHE A 104 16.69 0.28 17.67
N LEU A 105 16.64 0.36 19.01
CA LEU A 105 17.08 1.53 19.77
C LEU A 105 18.54 1.88 19.53
N ARG A 106 19.43 0.87 19.52
CA ARG A 106 20.86 1.06 19.24
C ARG A 106 21.09 1.66 17.84
N ASN A 107 20.35 1.20 16.83
CA ASN A 107 20.47 1.74 15.49
C ASN A 107 19.85 3.15 15.38
N VAL A 108 18.83 3.47 16.15
CA VAL A 108 18.28 4.82 16.26
C VAL A 108 19.33 5.79 16.81
N ASP A 109 20.13 5.40 17.79
CA ASP A 109 21.23 6.22 18.32
C ASP A 109 22.27 6.53 17.23
N VAL A 110 22.70 5.50 16.49
CA VAL A 110 23.64 5.66 15.37
C VAL A 110 23.04 6.50 14.25
N ALA A 111 21.78 6.27 13.93
CA ALA A 111 21.06 7.06 12.92
C ALA A 111 21.02 8.55 13.29
N HIS A 112 20.75 8.87 14.55
CA HIS A 112 20.76 10.24 15.05
C HIS A 112 22.17 10.90 14.89
N GLU A 113 23.25 10.19 15.27
CA GLU A 113 24.63 10.69 15.10
C GLU A 113 25.00 10.94 13.63
N LEU A 114 24.45 10.13 12.71
CA LEU A 114 24.67 10.26 11.26
C LEU A 114 23.78 11.32 10.59
N GLY A 115 22.84 11.90 11.32
CA GLY A 115 21.91 12.90 10.77
C GLY A 115 20.79 12.28 9.91
N ILE A 116 20.43 11.02 10.16
CA ILE A 116 19.24 10.39 9.59
C ILE A 116 17.98 11.08 10.13
N GLU A 117 16.97 11.22 9.30
CA GLU A 117 15.77 12.01 9.63
C GLU A 117 14.56 11.14 9.95
N LEU A 118 14.55 9.89 9.46
CA LEU A 118 13.45 8.94 9.60
C LEU A 118 13.99 7.55 9.96
N CYS A 119 13.43 6.95 11.02
CA CYS A 119 13.72 5.56 11.39
C CYS A 119 12.44 4.72 11.26
N THR A 120 12.45 3.74 10.37
CA THR A 120 11.30 2.88 10.06
C THR A 120 11.47 1.48 10.62
N LEU A 121 10.48 1.05 11.41
CA LEU A 121 10.31 -0.34 11.82
C LEU A 121 9.52 -1.08 10.76
N ASP A 122 10.19 -1.93 9.99
CA ASP A 122 9.60 -2.76 8.93
C ASP A 122 8.93 -4.03 9.51
N ALA A 123 8.64 -5.04 8.72
CA ALA A 123 7.95 -6.27 9.13
C ALA A 123 8.62 -6.98 10.33
N GLY A 124 7.85 -7.80 11.08
CA GLY A 124 8.34 -8.56 12.24
C GLY A 124 7.96 -7.99 13.59
N TRP A 125 7.28 -6.83 13.66
CA TRP A 125 6.85 -6.21 14.91
C TRP A 125 5.56 -6.84 15.51
N TYR A 126 4.83 -7.64 14.74
CA TYR A 126 3.54 -8.25 15.09
C TYR A 126 3.64 -9.78 15.21
N GLY A 127 2.59 -10.39 15.76
CA GLY A 127 2.50 -11.84 15.88
C GLY A 127 3.39 -12.41 16.97
N ASP A 128 3.97 -13.58 16.72
CA ASP A 128 4.90 -14.26 17.61
C ASP A 128 6.23 -14.59 16.92
N THR A 129 7.23 -15.02 17.67
CA THR A 129 8.57 -15.35 17.17
C THR A 129 8.69 -16.76 16.57
N LYS A 130 7.64 -17.55 16.60
CA LYS A 130 7.67 -18.98 16.25
C LYS A 130 7.49 -19.24 14.76
N THR A 131 6.94 -18.26 14.04
CA THR A 131 6.62 -18.38 12.63
C THR A 131 7.22 -17.24 11.83
N HIS A 132 7.46 -17.47 10.55
CA HIS A 132 7.86 -16.43 9.62
C HIS A 132 6.83 -15.29 9.60
N TRP A 133 7.29 -14.04 9.52
CA TRP A 133 6.46 -12.84 9.59
C TRP A 133 5.20 -12.88 8.72
N SER A 134 5.31 -13.42 7.49
CA SER A 134 4.19 -13.48 6.55
C SER A 134 3.06 -14.42 6.98
N LYS A 135 3.32 -15.34 7.90
CA LYS A 135 2.31 -16.33 8.32
C LYS A 135 1.28 -15.78 9.30
N GLN A 136 1.55 -14.61 9.87
CA GLN A 136 0.67 -13.96 10.84
C GLN A 136 0.21 -12.57 10.39
N GLN A 137 0.39 -12.23 9.12
CA GLN A 137 -0.18 -11.01 8.53
C GLN A 137 -1.70 -10.97 8.78
N GLY A 138 -2.21 -9.79 9.09
CA GLY A 138 -3.60 -9.61 9.56
C GLY A 138 -3.73 -9.43 11.07
N ASP A 139 -2.81 -9.99 11.86
CA ASP A 139 -2.83 -9.85 13.33
C ASP A 139 -2.19 -8.53 13.80
N TRP A 140 -2.47 -7.44 13.10
CA TRP A 140 -1.87 -6.11 13.30
C TRP A 140 -2.10 -5.47 14.68
N LYS A 141 -2.99 -6.03 15.46
CA LYS A 141 -3.23 -5.59 16.85
C LYS A 141 -2.34 -6.30 17.87
N LEU A 142 -1.62 -7.33 17.45
CA LEU A 142 -0.79 -8.18 18.30
C LEU A 142 0.68 -7.80 18.15
N VAL A 143 1.15 -6.84 18.95
CA VAL A 143 2.58 -6.52 19.00
C VAL A 143 3.34 -7.72 19.56
N ASN A 144 4.44 -8.08 18.91
CA ASN A 144 5.35 -9.13 19.35
C ASN A 144 6.05 -8.70 20.65
N LYS A 145 5.52 -9.15 21.80
CA LYS A 145 6.01 -8.74 23.12
C LYS A 145 7.33 -9.39 23.52
N GLU A 146 7.74 -10.46 22.88
CA GLU A 146 9.07 -11.07 23.09
C GLU A 146 10.16 -10.18 22.49
N LYS A 147 9.88 -9.56 21.32
CA LYS A 147 10.82 -8.67 20.63
C LYS A 147 10.70 -7.22 21.12
N PHE A 148 9.50 -6.75 21.40
CA PHE A 148 9.19 -5.36 21.74
C PHE A 148 8.39 -5.28 23.06
N PRO A 149 9.02 -5.57 24.19
CA PRO A 149 8.34 -5.68 25.49
C PRO A 149 7.66 -4.37 25.92
N ASN A 150 8.27 -3.21 25.63
CA ASN A 150 7.73 -1.90 25.96
C ASN A 150 6.72 -1.38 24.93
N GLY A 151 6.59 -2.08 23.78
CA GLY A 151 5.63 -1.79 22.72
C GLY A 151 6.07 -0.69 21.76
N LEU A 152 5.27 -0.53 20.69
CA LEU A 152 5.64 0.31 19.57
C LEU A 152 5.66 1.81 19.88
N ARG A 153 4.81 2.27 20.80
CA ARG A 153 4.78 3.67 21.20
C ARG A 153 6.09 4.09 21.90
N TYR A 154 6.66 3.21 22.71
CA TYR A 154 7.96 3.45 23.32
C TYR A 154 9.07 3.65 22.30
N LEU A 155 9.08 2.86 21.20
CA LEU A 155 10.03 3.03 20.11
C LEU A 155 9.84 4.37 19.40
N ALA A 156 8.59 4.74 19.12
CA ALA A 156 8.26 6.01 18.49
C ALA A 156 8.71 7.20 19.35
N ASP A 157 8.38 7.19 20.62
CA ASP A 157 8.78 8.26 21.56
C ASP A 157 10.31 8.37 21.64
N TYR A 158 11.04 7.24 21.64
CA TYR A 158 12.51 7.22 21.62
C TYR A 158 13.12 7.87 20.38
N VAL A 159 12.51 7.64 19.21
CA VAL A 159 12.90 8.29 17.94
C VAL A 159 12.60 9.79 17.99
N HIS A 160 11.40 10.17 18.45
CA HIS A 160 10.97 11.56 18.56
C HIS A 160 11.81 12.38 19.54
N ASP A 161 12.23 11.80 20.66
CA ASP A 161 13.11 12.45 21.64
C ASP A 161 14.47 12.85 21.05
N ARG A 162 14.85 12.24 19.91
CA ARG A 162 16.06 12.59 19.12
C ARG A 162 15.79 13.54 17.96
N GLY A 163 14.59 14.06 17.86
CA GLY A 163 14.18 14.98 16.81
C GLY A 163 13.98 14.33 15.43
N MET A 164 13.97 13.01 15.35
CA MET A 164 13.71 12.25 14.13
C MET A 164 12.24 11.86 14.01
N LYS A 165 11.84 11.41 12.83
CA LYS A 165 10.49 10.87 12.56
C LYS A 165 10.47 9.36 12.72
N PHE A 166 9.33 8.84 13.19
CA PHE A 166 9.08 7.40 13.31
C PHE A 166 8.23 6.89 12.17
N GLY A 167 8.73 5.87 11.47
CA GLY A 167 8.04 5.13 10.42
C GLY A 167 7.66 3.72 10.83
N ILE A 168 6.55 3.21 10.30
CA ILE A 168 6.13 1.83 10.52
C ILE A 168 5.60 1.19 9.24
N TRP A 169 5.97 -0.06 9.02
CA TRP A 169 5.54 -0.88 7.89
C TRP A 169 4.21 -1.59 8.19
N LEU A 170 3.39 -1.74 7.16
CA LEU A 170 2.14 -2.47 7.18
C LEU A 170 1.83 -3.04 5.77
N GLU A 171 1.33 -4.26 5.70
CA GLU A 171 0.71 -4.86 4.51
C GLU A 171 -0.75 -5.19 4.83
N PRO A 172 -1.63 -4.18 4.83
CA PRO A 172 -2.91 -4.26 5.52
C PRO A 172 -3.87 -5.28 4.92
N GLU A 173 -3.78 -5.56 3.62
CA GLU A 173 -4.67 -6.52 2.93
C GLU A 173 -4.27 -7.97 3.15
N ALA A 174 -3.03 -8.25 3.52
CA ALA A 174 -2.52 -9.62 3.61
C ALA A 174 -3.13 -10.40 4.77
N LEU A 175 -3.43 -11.68 4.53
CA LEU A 175 -3.96 -12.64 5.49
C LEU A 175 -3.00 -13.84 5.61
N GLY A 176 -2.20 -13.86 6.66
CA GLY A 176 -1.32 -14.98 6.93
C GLY A 176 -2.07 -16.27 7.30
N PHE A 177 -1.54 -17.41 6.87
CA PHE A 177 -2.19 -18.71 7.09
C PHE A 177 -2.42 -19.05 8.57
N TYR A 178 -1.63 -18.49 9.47
CA TYR A 178 -1.76 -18.74 10.92
C TYR A 178 -2.38 -17.55 11.67
N SER A 179 -2.75 -16.47 10.97
CA SER A 179 -3.36 -15.33 11.64
C SER A 179 -4.69 -15.71 12.30
N LYS A 180 -4.95 -15.14 13.45
CA LYS A 180 -6.24 -15.26 14.14
C LYS A 180 -7.33 -14.57 13.33
N LEU A 181 -7.00 -13.44 12.74
CA LEU A 181 -7.94 -12.69 11.91
C LEU A 181 -8.55 -13.58 10.81
N ARG A 182 -7.72 -14.34 10.08
CA ARG A 182 -8.19 -15.23 9.03
C ARG A 182 -9.10 -16.32 9.56
N LYS A 183 -8.73 -16.93 10.70
CA LYS A 183 -9.52 -18.00 11.33
C LYS A 183 -10.89 -17.50 11.78
N ASP A 184 -10.94 -16.29 12.32
CA ASP A 184 -12.15 -15.75 12.92
C ASP A 184 -13.05 -15.03 11.91
N ASN A 185 -12.53 -14.64 10.73
CA ASN A 185 -13.20 -13.77 9.77
C ASN A 185 -13.06 -14.25 8.32
N GLN A 186 -13.29 -15.53 8.04
CA GLN A 186 -13.23 -16.07 6.66
C GLN A 186 -14.17 -15.38 5.67
N VAL A 187 -15.19 -14.69 6.18
CA VAL A 187 -16.18 -13.97 5.36
C VAL A 187 -15.55 -12.79 4.59
N ILE A 188 -14.43 -12.22 5.05
CA ILE A 188 -13.76 -11.10 4.38
C ILE A 188 -12.66 -11.52 3.40
N GLU A 189 -12.30 -12.81 3.39
CA GLU A 189 -11.23 -13.34 2.52
C GLU A 189 -11.66 -13.31 1.05
N ALA A 190 -10.75 -12.88 0.19
CA ALA A 190 -10.93 -12.95 -1.25
C ALA A 190 -10.83 -14.40 -1.72
N LEU A 191 -11.81 -14.85 -2.50
CA LEU A 191 -11.84 -16.20 -3.08
C LEU A 191 -12.04 -16.12 -4.58
N ILE A 192 -11.50 -17.11 -5.30
CA ILE A 192 -11.78 -17.36 -6.70
C ILE A 192 -12.36 -18.79 -6.85
N ASP A 193 -13.56 -18.90 -7.40
CA ASP A 193 -14.29 -20.17 -7.54
C ASP A 193 -14.35 -20.99 -6.23
N GLY A 194 -14.53 -20.28 -5.11
CA GLY A 194 -14.58 -20.85 -3.76
C GLY A 194 -13.25 -21.23 -3.14
N ASN A 195 -12.13 -20.99 -3.82
CA ASN A 195 -10.79 -21.28 -3.33
C ASN A 195 -10.06 -20.02 -2.88
N ALA A 196 -9.28 -20.16 -1.80
CA ALA A 196 -8.35 -19.11 -1.38
C ALA A 196 -7.18 -18.99 -2.36
N TYR A 197 -6.61 -17.77 -2.45
CA TYR A 197 -5.37 -17.52 -3.15
C TYR A 197 -4.16 -18.15 -2.44
N GLU A 198 -3.09 -18.40 -3.16
CA GLU A 198 -1.82 -18.87 -2.59
C GLU A 198 -1.30 -17.88 -1.52
N SER A 199 -1.43 -16.59 -1.79
CA SER A 199 -1.24 -15.53 -0.80
C SER A 199 -2.60 -14.92 -0.45
N PRO A 200 -3.26 -15.39 0.63
CA PRO A 200 -4.60 -14.95 0.98
C PRO A 200 -4.63 -13.47 1.34
N TYR A 201 -5.72 -12.81 1.00
CA TYR A 201 -5.89 -11.38 1.28
C TYR A 201 -7.35 -11.00 1.57
N ILE A 202 -7.52 -9.82 2.17
CA ILE A 202 -8.83 -9.24 2.49
C ILE A 202 -9.42 -8.64 1.22
N CYS A 203 -10.64 -9.01 0.87
CA CYS A 203 -11.39 -8.39 -0.22
C CYS A 203 -11.92 -7.02 0.23
N LEU A 204 -11.39 -5.94 -0.35
CA LEU A 204 -11.89 -4.58 -0.04
C LEU A 204 -13.24 -4.28 -0.69
N GLY A 205 -13.68 -5.08 -1.66
CA GLY A 205 -15.05 -5.02 -2.14
C GLY A 205 -16.08 -5.47 -1.09
N ASN A 206 -15.64 -6.18 -0.05
CA ASN A 206 -16.44 -6.45 1.14
C ASN A 206 -16.39 -5.24 2.08
N PRO A 207 -17.54 -4.62 2.45
CA PRO A 207 -17.57 -3.43 3.30
C PRO A 207 -16.92 -3.62 4.68
N ASP A 208 -17.00 -4.84 5.25
CA ASP A 208 -16.37 -5.15 6.53
C ASP A 208 -14.86 -5.26 6.37
N GLY A 209 -14.38 -5.85 5.26
CA GLY A 209 -12.97 -5.87 4.91
C GLY A 209 -12.40 -4.46 4.74
N ALA A 210 -13.07 -3.62 3.96
CA ALA A 210 -12.65 -2.23 3.74
C ALA A 210 -12.59 -1.44 5.06
N ARG A 211 -13.62 -1.57 5.92
CA ARG A 211 -13.66 -0.93 7.24
C ARG A 211 -12.50 -1.40 8.13
N LEU A 212 -12.20 -2.68 8.10
CA LEU A 212 -11.14 -3.27 8.91
C LEU A 212 -9.76 -2.75 8.51
N ILE A 213 -9.47 -2.64 7.20
CA ILE A 213 -8.22 -2.07 6.69
C ILE A 213 -8.07 -0.60 7.13
N TYR A 214 -9.11 0.21 6.96
CA TYR A 214 -9.10 1.58 7.46
C TYR A 214 -8.77 1.64 8.97
N GLN A 215 -9.40 0.77 9.77
CA GLN A 215 -9.14 0.69 11.20
C GLN A 215 -7.71 0.25 11.52
N PHE A 216 -7.14 -0.72 10.78
CA PHE A 216 -5.76 -1.13 11.01
C PHE A 216 -4.78 0.01 10.82
N ILE A 217 -4.91 0.75 9.73
CA ILE A 217 -4.04 1.88 9.43
C ILE A 217 -4.22 2.97 10.49
N THR A 218 -5.45 3.38 10.76
CA THR A 218 -5.71 4.48 11.69
C THR A 218 -5.34 4.13 13.13
N ASP A 219 -5.67 2.93 13.60
CA ASP A 219 -5.31 2.46 14.93
C ASP A 219 -3.78 2.40 15.12
N LEU A 220 -3.06 1.94 14.08
CA LEU A 220 -1.61 1.84 14.13
C LEU A 220 -0.97 3.23 14.24
N VAL A 221 -1.37 4.16 13.37
CA VAL A 221 -0.88 5.55 13.39
C VAL A 221 -1.16 6.22 14.73
N GLU A 222 -2.38 6.11 15.26
CA GLU A 222 -2.73 6.74 16.55
C GLU A 222 -1.98 6.13 17.73
N LYS A 223 -1.90 4.81 17.80
CA LYS A 223 -1.23 4.11 18.92
C LYS A 223 0.26 4.32 18.94
N THR A 224 0.89 4.43 17.77
CA THR A 224 2.32 4.64 17.67
C THR A 224 2.71 6.12 17.58
N ASN A 225 1.79 7.01 17.20
CA ASN A 225 2.11 8.38 16.80
C ASN A 225 3.11 8.42 15.62
N ALA A 226 2.93 7.53 14.65
CA ALA A 226 3.81 7.45 13.50
C ALA A 226 3.66 8.68 12.59
N ASP A 227 4.77 9.18 12.08
CA ASP A 227 4.85 10.26 11.08
C ASP A 227 4.81 9.71 9.65
N PHE A 228 5.18 8.45 9.51
CA PHE A 228 5.38 7.78 8.24
C PHE A 228 4.83 6.35 8.31
N ILE A 229 4.14 5.94 7.27
CA ILE A 229 3.68 4.56 7.12
C ILE A 229 4.11 4.03 5.75
N LYS A 230 4.79 2.89 5.76
CA LYS A 230 5.13 2.15 4.54
C LYS A 230 4.05 1.11 4.31
N LEU A 231 3.23 1.33 3.30
CA LEU A 231 2.21 0.39 2.86
C LEU A 231 2.77 -0.50 1.76
N ASP A 232 2.94 -1.77 2.09
CA ASP A 232 3.47 -2.76 1.17
C ASP A 232 2.36 -3.63 0.57
N PHE A 233 2.66 -4.27 -0.56
CA PHE A 233 1.76 -5.18 -1.26
C PHE A 233 2.59 -6.26 -1.95
N ASN A 234 2.96 -7.31 -1.21
CA ASN A 234 3.82 -8.41 -1.67
C ASN A 234 3.03 -9.60 -2.22
N LEU A 235 1.73 -9.46 -2.33
CA LEU A 235 0.85 -10.49 -2.85
C LEU A 235 0.38 -10.13 -4.27
N ASP A 236 0.01 -11.15 -5.06
CA ASP A 236 -0.65 -10.96 -6.35
C ASP A 236 -2.15 -11.23 -6.18
N PRO A 237 -3.02 -10.22 -6.33
CA PRO A 237 -4.47 -10.40 -6.27
C PRO A 237 -5.03 -11.11 -7.51
N GLU A 238 -4.18 -11.43 -8.51
CA GLU A 238 -4.51 -12.07 -9.77
C GLU A 238 -5.74 -11.47 -10.46
N TYR A 239 -6.86 -12.19 -10.44
CA TYR A 239 -8.11 -11.76 -11.06
C TYR A 239 -9.10 -11.11 -10.08
N GLY A 240 -8.74 -11.07 -8.79
CA GLY A 240 -9.61 -10.55 -7.75
C GLY A 240 -10.64 -11.57 -7.23
N CYS A 241 -11.43 -11.12 -6.28
CA CYS A 241 -12.48 -11.91 -5.66
C CYS A 241 -13.69 -12.08 -6.59
N ASN A 242 -14.23 -13.30 -6.69
CA ASN A 242 -15.48 -13.54 -7.44
C ASN A 242 -16.65 -13.99 -6.56
N ARG A 243 -16.57 -13.81 -5.25
CA ARG A 243 -17.66 -14.06 -4.31
C ARG A 243 -18.87 -13.18 -4.63
N ILE A 244 -20.06 -13.72 -4.44
CA ILE A 244 -21.33 -13.01 -4.66
C ILE A 244 -21.94 -12.41 -3.39
N ASP A 245 -21.38 -12.76 -2.23
CA ASP A 245 -21.79 -12.26 -0.90
C ASP A 245 -20.96 -11.07 -0.41
N HIS A 246 -20.10 -10.54 -1.27
CA HIS A 246 -19.38 -9.31 -1.08
C HIS A 246 -20.07 -8.13 -1.80
N GLY A 247 -19.65 -6.90 -1.57
CA GLY A 247 -20.24 -5.69 -2.16
C GLY A 247 -19.95 -5.47 -3.65
N HIS A 248 -19.57 -6.52 -4.39
CA HIS A 248 -19.25 -6.49 -5.81
C HIS A 248 -19.89 -7.66 -6.56
N GLY A 249 -19.89 -7.61 -7.88
CA GLY A 249 -20.30 -8.72 -8.74
C GLY A 249 -19.16 -9.74 -8.92
N GLN A 250 -19.52 -10.86 -9.56
CA GLN A 250 -18.59 -11.98 -9.79
C GLN A 250 -17.38 -11.63 -10.66
N GLY A 251 -17.50 -10.63 -11.53
CA GLY A 251 -16.46 -10.25 -12.48
C GLY A 251 -15.84 -8.88 -12.23
N ASP A 252 -16.13 -8.20 -11.12
CA ASP A 252 -15.61 -6.86 -10.84
C ASP A 252 -14.95 -6.71 -9.45
N GLY A 253 -14.63 -7.82 -8.79
CA GLY A 253 -14.05 -7.81 -7.46
C GLY A 253 -12.71 -7.07 -7.39
N LEU A 254 -11.80 -7.30 -8.34
CA LEU A 254 -10.52 -6.59 -8.40
C LEU A 254 -10.71 -5.07 -8.61
N PHE A 255 -11.66 -4.71 -9.48
CA PHE A 255 -11.99 -3.31 -9.71
C PHE A 255 -12.52 -2.62 -8.45
N GLN A 256 -13.43 -3.28 -7.75
CA GLN A 256 -13.99 -2.76 -6.52
C GLN A 256 -12.96 -2.70 -5.40
N HIS A 257 -12.06 -3.69 -5.32
CA HIS A 257 -10.95 -3.72 -4.38
C HIS A 257 -10.10 -2.45 -4.48
N TYR A 258 -9.57 -2.11 -5.65
CA TYR A 258 -8.73 -0.92 -5.81
C TYR A 258 -9.48 0.40 -5.66
N ARG A 259 -10.76 0.45 -6.03
CA ARG A 259 -11.59 1.63 -5.76
C ARG A 259 -11.73 1.90 -4.27
N GLU A 260 -11.98 0.87 -3.49
CA GLU A 260 -12.08 1.00 -2.03
C GLU A 260 -10.73 1.29 -1.40
N TYR A 261 -9.64 0.71 -1.91
CA TYR A 261 -8.29 1.04 -1.46
C TYR A 261 -7.99 2.54 -1.59
N TYR A 262 -8.30 3.14 -2.73
CA TYR A 262 -8.11 4.59 -2.92
C TYR A 262 -8.98 5.42 -1.95
N ARG A 263 -10.22 5.00 -1.71
CA ARG A 263 -11.10 5.66 -0.73
C ARG A 263 -10.55 5.58 0.69
N ILE A 264 -10.00 4.43 1.06
CA ILE A 264 -9.34 4.24 2.36
C ILE A 264 -8.16 5.20 2.49
N LEU A 265 -7.29 5.28 1.49
CA LEU A 265 -6.14 6.19 1.52
C LEU A 265 -6.57 7.66 1.59
N ASP A 266 -7.60 8.06 0.86
CA ASP A 266 -8.14 9.42 0.94
C ASP A 266 -8.66 9.72 2.35
N ALA A 267 -9.43 8.81 2.95
CA ALA A 267 -9.93 8.97 4.32
C ALA A 267 -8.81 8.98 5.38
N VAL A 268 -7.75 8.19 5.19
CA VAL A 268 -6.55 8.22 6.05
C VAL A 268 -5.86 9.58 5.96
N ARG A 269 -5.69 10.13 4.75
CA ARG A 269 -5.07 11.45 4.55
C ARG A 269 -5.92 12.59 5.12
N GLU A 270 -7.24 12.51 5.02
CA GLU A 270 -8.13 13.47 5.65
C GLU A 270 -7.99 13.48 7.18
N ARG A 271 -7.87 12.29 7.79
CA ARG A 271 -7.71 12.14 9.23
C ARG A 271 -6.31 12.54 9.73
N PHE A 272 -5.27 12.23 8.94
CA PHE A 272 -3.87 12.48 9.28
C PHE A 272 -3.18 13.28 8.16
N PRO A 273 -3.46 14.58 8.05
CA PRO A 273 -2.99 15.39 6.92
C PRO A 273 -1.47 15.54 6.83
N ASN A 274 -0.73 15.29 7.92
CA ASN A 274 0.73 15.34 7.96
C ASN A 274 1.40 13.95 7.85
N LEU A 275 0.63 12.87 7.82
CA LEU A 275 1.16 11.52 7.66
C LEU A 275 1.76 11.36 6.26
N ILE A 276 2.97 10.86 6.21
CA ILE A 276 3.61 10.45 4.95
C ILE A 276 3.24 8.99 4.69
N ILE A 277 2.76 8.71 3.48
CA ILE A 277 2.43 7.34 3.04
C ILE A 277 3.38 6.99 1.91
N GLU A 278 4.25 6.02 2.15
CA GLU A 278 5.04 5.36 1.12
C GLU A 278 4.25 4.18 0.56
N ASN A 279 4.19 4.10 -0.75
CA ASN A 279 3.62 2.94 -1.44
C ASN A 279 4.76 2.04 -1.89
N CYS A 280 4.71 0.78 -1.48
CA CYS A 280 5.67 -0.26 -1.81
C CYS A 280 4.95 -1.48 -2.40
N ALA A 281 5.63 -2.19 -3.28
CA ALA A 281 5.24 -3.49 -3.79
C ALA A 281 6.51 -4.30 -4.02
N SER A 282 7.01 -4.95 -2.97
CA SER A 282 8.29 -5.68 -2.97
C SER A 282 9.48 -4.81 -3.42
N GLY A 283 9.45 -3.50 -3.13
CA GLY A 283 10.49 -2.54 -3.50
C GLY A 283 10.33 -1.93 -4.89
N GLY A 284 9.22 -2.16 -5.58
CA GLY A 284 8.91 -1.62 -6.91
C GLY A 284 7.92 -0.47 -6.94
#